data_afea7bdcc58972b2c6f9bf326a172b7d
#
_entry.id   afea7bdcc58972b2c6f9bf326a172b7d
#
_cell.length_a   1.000
_cell.length_b   1.000
_cell.length_c   1.000
_cell.angle_alpha   90.00
_cell.angle_beta   90.00
_cell.angle_gamma   90.00
#
_symmetry.space_group_name_H-M   'P 1'
#
loop_
_entity.id
_entity.type
_entity.pdbx_description
1 polymer ?
#
loop_
_entity_poly.entity_id
_entity_poly.type
_entity_poly.pdbx_seq_one_letter_code
_entity_poly.pdbx_strand_id
1 'polypeptide(L)'
;MLEDQFYLPVRLLGGRDAVCRNAQRFVPLGKRCLLVTGRSSAIKSGAQADVTAALDSVGIAWRVFNGIGENPLLSDCEQAARMCAEFGAEFVVGIGGGSPMDAAKAVAVLAANPGMTGDDLYSGAPRNRALPIVLVGTTSGTGSEVSAVSVLTDRTGRKRSCKGDDLYAAFAFGDPKYTFTMSRAETISTGLDAFCHAMEGYLSPHCGAISAALAEGCLPVLWERLLALYEGEELTEESHEALYTASIQAGFVLNALGTAYPHPLGYVLTERFHIPHGRACAVFAPSLLELSLQRKTEHAEKLLRLLGVSQEKFEEVFLALADCSGISMTEEEILSLRERLTGVKNYANVSGGFDETQALALFRRLFGRKTKVILIRHSESVGNDQLIFQGWTDCEVSENGKKQLDLLSVRLRNTKLDAMVSSPLLRARQTAEAVNRFHHLPVETYQDLIEIDGGDYNGTLWDDLPVRFPEQNERWYRDPANFEAPHGETMRQVYDRIWRGILSVVHDHRGQTICVVSHGCAIRNLICRLLYGSIDHLNETPWSDNTGINVLEFTDDDQARIVLLNDAAHLTPETSTLAKQDWWRK
;
A
#
# COMPACT_ATOMS: atom_id res chain seq x y z
N MET A 1 -22.80 16.77 26.82
CA MET A 1 -21.74 17.73 27.21
C MET A 1 -20.81 17.88 26.02
N LEU A 2 -20.38 19.09 25.65
CA LEU A 2 -19.33 19.26 24.65
C LEU A 2 -18.01 18.82 25.30
N GLU A 3 -17.47 17.68 24.85
CA GLU A 3 -16.16 17.19 25.30
C GLU A 3 -15.04 17.61 24.32
N ASP A 4 -15.36 18.50 23.35
CA ASP A 4 -14.41 19.02 22.36
C ASP A 4 -13.50 20.07 22.98
N GLN A 5 -12.20 19.88 22.80
CA GLN A 5 -11.21 20.95 23.00
C GLN A 5 -10.78 21.46 21.61
N PHE A 6 -11.33 22.59 21.19
CA PHE A 6 -11.02 23.20 19.90
C PHE A 6 -10.35 24.56 20.11
N TYR A 7 -9.11 24.71 19.60
CA TYR A 7 -8.35 25.95 19.68
C TYR A 7 -7.71 26.27 18.34
N LEU A 8 -8.06 27.43 17.77
CA LEU A 8 -7.54 27.91 16.50
C LEU A 8 -7.37 29.45 16.53
N PRO A 9 -6.19 29.96 16.91
CA PRO A 9 -5.94 31.38 17.00
C PRO A 9 -5.59 32.04 15.67
N VAL A 10 -5.57 31.29 14.55
CA VAL A 10 -5.21 31.81 13.22
C VAL A 10 -6.35 32.58 12.62
N ARG A 11 -6.05 33.79 12.13
CA ARG A 11 -7.00 34.53 11.29
C ARG A 11 -6.83 34.13 9.84
N LEU A 12 -7.76 33.35 9.30
CA LEU A 12 -7.78 32.96 7.89
C LEU A 12 -8.46 34.07 7.04
N LEU A 13 -7.77 34.52 6.02
CA LEU A 13 -8.24 35.54 5.04
C LEU A 13 -8.40 34.83 3.70
N GLY A 14 -9.63 34.44 3.36
CA GLY A 14 -9.94 33.60 2.20
C GLY A 14 -10.47 34.37 0.98
N GLY A 15 -10.40 33.70 -0.18
CA GLY A 15 -10.96 34.12 -1.46
C GLY A 15 -9.96 34.76 -2.41
N ARG A 16 -10.39 34.97 -3.67
CA ARG A 16 -9.53 35.50 -4.74
C ARG A 16 -8.94 36.87 -4.36
N ASP A 17 -7.66 37.06 -4.66
CA ASP A 17 -6.85 38.25 -4.36
C ASP A 17 -6.76 38.60 -2.86
N ALA A 18 -6.89 37.59 -1.99
CA ALA A 18 -6.88 37.78 -0.54
C ALA A 18 -5.64 38.54 -0.05
N VAL A 19 -4.45 38.25 -0.61
CA VAL A 19 -3.19 38.94 -0.27
C VAL A 19 -3.27 40.42 -0.60
N CYS A 20 -3.59 40.78 -1.84
CA CYS A 20 -3.61 42.16 -2.31
C CYS A 20 -4.67 43.01 -1.57
N ARG A 21 -5.86 42.44 -1.36
CA ARG A 21 -6.96 43.11 -0.64
C ARG A 21 -6.67 43.41 0.83
N ASN A 22 -5.71 42.68 1.41
CA ASN A 22 -5.40 42.75 2.83
C ASN A 22 -3.97 43.23 3.11
N ALA A 23 -3.29 43.92 2.20
CA ALA A 23 -1.91 44.36 2.34
C ALA A 23 -1.66 45.16 3.66
N GLN A 24 -2.62 45.95 4.11
CA GLN A 24 -2.53 46.72 5.37
C GLN A 24 -2.37 45.84 6.63
N ARG A 25 -2.68 44.54 6.55
CA ARG A 25 -2.50 43.58 7.67
C ARG A 25 -1.03 43.33 7.99
N PHE A 26 -0.13 43.53 7.04
CA PHE A 26 1.30 43.38 7.28
C PHE A 26 1.90 44.52 8.14
N VAL A 27 1.34 45.73 8.07
CA VAL A 27 1.89 46.92 8.73
C VAL A 27 2.16 46.76 10.23
N PRO A 28 1.23 46.15 11.03
CA PRO A 28 1.47 45.98 12.46
C PRO A 28 2.58 44.96 12.81
N LEU A 29 3.02 44.13 11.84
CA LEU A 29 4.02 43.07 12.08
C LEU A 29 5.45 43.59 12.05
N GLY A 30 5.71 44.71 11.37
CA GLY A 30 7.04 45.32 11.26
C GLY A 30 7.32 45.96 9.90
N LYS A 31 8.55 46.38 9.71
CA LYS A 31 9.01 47.07 8.49
C LYS A 31 9.92 46.16 7.61
N ARG A 32 10.30 45.00 8.08
CA ARG A 32 11.14 44.06 7.34
C ARG A 32 10.66 42.64 7.56
N CYS A 33 10.62 41.84 6.48
CA CYS A 33 10.27 40.44 6.58
C CYS A 33 11.17 39.55 5.74
N LEU A 34 11.27 38.28 6.13
CA LEU A 34 11.83 37.20 5.32
C LEU A 34 10.70 36.40 4.68
N LEU A 35 10.75 36.26 3.34
CA LEU A 35 9.91 35.33 2.60
C LEU A 35 10.63 33.96 2.55
N VAL A 36 9.98 32.88 3.02
CA VAL A 36 10.48 31.52 2.98
C VAL A 36 9.68 30.74 1.95
N THR A 37 10.32 30.30 0.88
CA THR A 37 9.64 29.67 -0.27
C THR A 37 10.35 28.41 -0.73
N GLY A 38 9.64 27.58 -1.49
CA GLY A 38 10.23 26.55 -2.32
C GLY A 38 10.87 27.14 -3.58
N ARG A 39 11.57 26.30 -4.34
CA ARG A 39 12.36 26.73 -5.51
C ARG A 39 11.51 27.31 -6.65
N SER A 40 10.28 26.85 -6.85
CA SER A 40 9.49 27.18 -8.03
C SER A 40 7.99 27.43 -7.78
N SER A 41 7.36 26.73 -6.82
CA SER A 41 5.90 26.77 -6.64
C SER A 41 5.36 28.17 -6.33
N ALA A 42 6.01 28.91 -5.43
CA ALA A 42 5.62 30.27 -5.07
C ALA A 42 5.66 31.25 -6.26
N ILE A 43 6.59 31.05 -7.18
CA ILE A 43 6.72 31.86 -8.41
C ILE A 43 5.68 31.44 -9.44
N LYS A 44 5.58 30.12 -9.73
CA LYS A 44 4.67 29.57 -10.74
C LYS A 44 3.20 29.85 -10.42
N SER A 45 2.81 29.78 -9.15
CA SER A 45 1.45 30.04 -8.69
C SER A 45 1.08 31.56 -8.73
N GLY A 46 2.08 32.45 -8.83
CA GLY A 46 1.89 33.90 -8.71
C GLY A 46 1.85 34.40 -7.25
N ALA A 47 1.82 33.49 -6.26
CA ALA A 47 1.69 33.87 -4.84
C ALA A 47 2.84 34.77 -4.37
N GLN A 48 4.08 34.50 -4.79
CA GLN A 48 5.23 35.36 -4.43
C GLN A 48 5.08 36.77 -5.01
N ALA A 49 4.64 36.90 -6.25
CA ALA A 49 4.44 38.19 -6.90
C ALA A 49 3.37 39.05 -6.16
N ASP A 50 2.26 38.43 -5.81
CA ASP A 50 1.18 39.12 -5.06
C ASP A 50 1.66 39.52 -3.66
N VAL A 51 2.40 38.68 -2.95
CA VAL A 51 2.94 39.00 -1.62
C VAL A 51 3.94 40.15 -1.69
N THR A 52 4.90 40.09 -2.65
CA THR A 52 5.89 41.18 -2.78
C THR A 52 5.23 42.51 -3.18
N ALA A 53 4.28 42.50 -4.12
CA ALA A 53 3.51 43.70 -4.48
C ALA A 53 2.70 44.26 -3.29
N ALA A 54 2.10 43.39 -2.47
CA ALA A 54 1.39 43.83 -1.26
C ALA A 54 2.34 44.45 -0.24
N LEU A 55 3.53 43.90 0.00
CA LEU A 55 4.55 44.44 0.90
C LEU A 55 5.10 45.76 0.41
N ASP A 56 5.41 45.89 -0.89
CA ASP A 56 5.88 47.12 -1.52
C ASP A 56 4.84 48.24 -1.41
N SER A 57 3.54 47.93 -1.59
CA SER A 57 2.44 48.88 -1.49
C SER A 57 2.31 49.52 -0.11
N VAL A 58 2.81 48.88 0.93
CA VAL A 58 2.79 49.34 2.32
C VAL A 58 4.17 49.69 2.89
N GLY A 59 5.19 49.73 2.02
CA GLY A 59 6.54 50.15 2.37
C GLY A 59 7.32 49.21 3.28
N ILE A 60 7.08 47.92 3.20
CA ILE A 60 7.79 46.88 3.97
C ILE A 60 8.90 46.27 3.11
N ALA A 61 10.12 46.35 3.60
CA ALA A 61 11.28 45.73 2.93
C ALA A 61 11.28 44.22 3.13
N TRP A 62 11.68 43.48 2.10
CA TRP A 62 11.69 42.03 2.13
C TRP A 62 12.95 41.41 1.52
N ARG A 63 13.27 40.19 1.95
CA ARG A 63 14.23 39.29 1.32
C ARG A 63 13.59 37.93 1.12
N VAL A 64 14.09 37.14 0.15
CA VAL A 64 13.60 35.82 -0.16
C VAL A 64 14.66 34.78 0.15
N PHE A 65 14.29 33.74 0.90
CA PHE A 65 15.00 32.49 0.97
C PHE A 65 14.17 31.43 0.20
N ASN A 66 14.66 30.98 -0.95
CA ASN A 66 13.97 30.05 -1.86
C ASN A 66 14.60 28.65 -1.89
N GLY A 67 15.32 28.29 -0.85
CA GLY A 67 16.08 27.03 -0.76
C GLY A 67 15.28 25.82 -0.25
N ILE A 68 14.01 25.99 0.16
CA ILE A 68 13.25 24.91 0.78
C ILE A 68 12.85 23.87 -0.27
N GLY A 69 13.33 22.62 -0.07
CA GLY A 69 12.94 21.45 -0.86
C GLY A 69 11.68 20.77 -0.34
N GLU A 70 11.24 19.72 -1.06
CA GLU A 70 10.34 18.73 -0.46
C GLU A 70 10.99 18.16 0.80
N ASN A 71 10.20 17.89 1.85
CA ASN A 71 10.70 17.41 3.14
C ASN A 71 11.78 18.34 3.72
N PRO A 72 11.41 19.51 4.24
CA PRO A 72 12.32 20.60 4.58
C PRO A 72 13.38 20.16 5.57
N LEU A 73 14.65 20.45 5.26
CA LEU A 73 15.78 20.07 6.09
C LEU A 73 15.99 21.08 7.23
N LEU A 74 16.35 20.61 8.41
CA LEU A 74 16.74 21.47 9.53
C LEU A 74 17.88 22.43 9.16
N SER A 75 18.85 22.00 8.36
CA SER A 75 19.96 22.83 7.90
C SER A 75 19.51 24.04 7.07
N ASP A 76 18.48 23.84 6.22
CA ASP A 76 17.94 24.92 5.39
C ASP A 76 17.16 25.91 6.26
N CYS A 77 16.43 25.44 7.27
CA CYS A 77 15.76 26.30 8.25
C CYS A 77 16.76 27.12 9.06
N GLU A 78 17.89 26.54 9.50
CA GLU A 78 18.96 27.24 10.20
C GLU A 78 19.60 28.31 9.31
N GLN A 79 19.81 28.00 8.02
CA GLN A 79 20.36 28.97 7.06
C GLN A 79 19.39 30.16 6.84
N ALA A 80 18.10 29.86 6.66
CA ALA A 80 17.07 30.88 6.51
C ALA A 80 16.93 31.74 7.79
N ALA A 81 17.06 31.15 8.99
CA ALA A 81 17.02 31.86 10.25
C ALA A 81 18.21 32.82 10.41
N ARG A 82 19.41 32.43 10.00
CA ARG A 82 20.59 33.34 9.95
C ARG A 82 20.32 34.52 9.02
N MET A 83 19.82 34.27 7.80
CA MET A 83 19.47 35.32 6.86
C MET A 83 18.38 36.26 7.41
N CYS A 84 17.41 35.71 8.15
CA CYS A 84 16.36 36.46 8.83
C CYS A 84 16.95 37.41 9.87
N ALA A 85 17.82 36.94 10.72
CA ALA A 85 18.50 37.72 11.76
C ALA A 85 19.44 38.80 11.17
N GLU A 86 20.26 38.45 10.18
CA GLU A 86 21.17 39.41 9.49
C GLU A 86 20.44 40.54 8.78
N PHE A 87 19.27 40.24 8.21
CA PHE A 87 18.41 41.24 7.58
C PHE A 87 17.66 42.09 8.62
N GLY A 88 17.57 41.60 9.85
CA GLY A 88 16.77 42.21 10.91
C GLY A 88 15.28 42.14 10.59
N ALA A 89 14.82 40.99 10.06
CA ALA A 89 13.41 40.79 9.81
C ALA A 89 12.62 40.71 11.11
N GLU A 90 11.44 41.31 11.13
CA GLU A 90 10.55 41.42 12.31
C GLU A 90 9.42 40.41 12.24
N PHE A 91 9.20 39.79 11.07
CA PHE A 91 8.26 38.69 10.84
C PHE A 91 8.69 37.83 9.66
N VAL A 92 8.07 36.63 9.54
CA VAL A 92 8.35 35.66 8.48
C VAL A 92 7.09 35.36 7.68
N VAL A 93 7.21 35.28 6.35
CA VAL A 93 6.12 34.88 5.44
C VAL A 93 6.49 33.58 4.77
N GLY A 94 5.76 32.48 5.05
CA GLY A 94 5.90 31.21 4.37
C GLY A 94 4.97 31.13 3.16
N ILE A 95 5.52 30.88 1.96
CA ILE A 95 4.74 30.82 0.70
C ILE A 95 4.99 29.48 0.02
N GLY A 96 3.98 28.66 -0.11
CA GLY A 96 4.10 27.36 -0.79
C GLY A 96 3.14 26.31 -0.28
N GLY A 97 3.48 25.04 -0.50
CA GLY A 97 2.83 23.90 0.15
C GLY A 97 3.30 23.76 1.61
N GLY A 98 3.05 22.58 2.20
CA GLY A 98 3.43 22.30 3.61
C GLY A 98 4.89 22.57 3.91
N SER A 99 5.81 22.15 3.04
CA SER A 99 7.26 22.27 3.29
C SER A 99 7.75 23.70 3.53
N PRO A 100 7.48 24.69 2.65
CA PRO A 100 7.85 26.07 2.93
C PRO A 100 7.13 26.70 4.12
N MET A 101 5.87 26.32 4.36
CA MET A 101 5.11 26.83 5.49
C MET A 101 5.66 26.29 6.83
N ASP A 102 5.96 25.01 6.90
CA ASP A 102 6.56 24.38 8.07
C ASP A 102 7.97 24.93 8.33
N ALA A 103 8.78 25.10 7.28
CA ALA A 103 10.08 25.75 7.38
C ALA A 103 9.96 27.19 7.92
N ALA A 104 8.99 27.96 7.45
CA ALA A 104 8.76 29.34 7.93
C ALA A 104 8.45 29.39 9.44
N LYS A 105 7.68 28.42 9.95
CA LYS A 105 7.42 28.30 11.39
C LYS A 105 8.72 28.04 12.17
N ALA A 106 9.54 27.10 11.72
CA ALA A 106 10.83 26.80 12.33
C ALA A 106 11.80 28.01 12.26
N VAL A 107 11.88 28.68 11.11
CA VAL A 107 12.69 29.88 10.90
C VAL A 107 12.29 30.99 11.88
N ALA A 108 10.99 31.21 12.08
CA ALA A 108 10.48 32.23 13.01
C ALA A 108 10.91 31.95 14.46
N VAL A 109 10.93 30.68 14.88
CA VAL A 109 11.44 30.28 16.21
C VAL A 109 12.95 30.50 16.29
N LEU A 110 13.73 29.96 15.33
CA LEU A 110 15.18 30.01 15.37
C LEU A 110 15.71 31.45 15.27
N ALA A 111 15.08 32.30 14.46
CA ALA A 111 15.48 33.70 14.32
C ALA A 111 15.21 34.52 15.60
N ALA A 112 14.16 34.20 16.35
CA ALA A 112 13.85 34.84 17.63
C ALA A 112 14.74 34.36 18.81
N ASN A 113 15.48 33.27 18.60
CA ASN A 113 16.28 32.61 19.64
C ASN A 113 17.73 32.40 19.18
N PRO A 114 18.57 33.46 19.15
CA PRO A 114 19.96 33.36 18.74
C PRO A 114 20.71 32.31 19.58
N GLY A 115 21.41 31.41 18.91
CA GLY A 115 22.15 30.31 19.55
C GLY A 115 21.38 28.98 19.62
N MET A 116 20.08 28.94 19.34
CA MET A 116 19.36 27.68 19.14
C MET A 116 19.76 27.00 17.83
N THR A 117 19.85 25.70 17.88
CA THR A 117 20.02 24.82 16.71
C THR A 117 18.66 24.24 16.27
N GLY A 118 18.61 23.67 15.07
CA GLY A 118 17.40 22.97 14.62
C GLY A 118 16.96 21.82 15.55
N ASP A 119 17.92 21.13 16.17
CA ASP A 119 17.63 20.04 17.10
C ASP A 119 16.95 20.51 18.39
N ASP A 120 17.20 21.75 18.81
CA ASP A 120 16.59 22.35 20.00
C ASP A 120 15.07 22.59 19.83
N LEU A 121 14.56 22.62 18.59
CA LEU A 121 13.12 22.68 18.33
C LEU A 121 12.33 21.51 18.94
N TYR A 122 13.00 20.40 19.19
CA TYR A 122 12.40 19.18 19.75
C TYR A 122 12.67 18.97 21.23
N SER A 123 13.53 19.79 21.83
CA SER A 123 13.99 19.59 23.23
C SER A 123 12.99 20.04 24.27
N GLY A 124 12.01 20.87 23.88
CA GLY A 124 11.10 21.53 24.83
C GLY A 124 11.79 22.56 25.73
N ALA A 125 13.02 22.98 25.41
CA ALA A 125 13.76 23.99 26.16
C ALA A 125 13.03 25.34 26.18
N PRO A 126 13.12 26.12 27.28
CA PRO A 126 12.59 27.48 27.32
C PRO A 126 13.16 28.35 26.21
N ARG A 127 12.29 29.07 25.50
CA ARG A 127 12.68 29.93 24.36
C ARG A 127 11.84 31.20 24.34
N ASN A 128 12.36 32.23 23.66
CA ASN A 128 11.56 33.39 23.32
C ASN A 128 10.42 32.99 22.38
N ARG A 129 9.34 33.73 22.39
CA ARG A 129 8.25 33.56 21.44
C ARG A 129 8.77 33.72 20.01
N ALA A 130 8.27 32.93 19.07
CA ALA A 130 8.61 33.04 17.66
C ALA A 130 8.29 34.45 17.10
N LEU A 131 9.01 34.86 16.06
CA LEU A 131 8.59 36.03 15.28
C LEU A 131 7.18 35.80 14.73
N PRO A 132 6.39 36.85 14.50
CA PRO A 132 5.09 36.71 13.85
C PRO A 132 5.21 35.97 12.51
N ILE A 133 4.29 35.03 12.28
CA ILE A 133 4.27 34.17 11.10
C ILE A 133 3.06 34.52 10.25
N VAL A 134 3.27 34.65 8.94
CA VAL A 134 2.20 34.75 7.93
C VAL A 134 2.36 33.56 6.98
N LEU A 135 1.26 32.91 6.60
CA LEU A 135 1.30 31.77 5.70
C LEU A 135 0.43 31.99 4.47
N VAL A 136 0.92 31.52 3.32
CA VAL A 136 0.23 31.62 2.03
C VAL A 136 0.31 30.22 1.37
N GLY A 137 -0.80 29.48 1.40
CA GLY A 137 -0.87 28.14 0.84
C GLY A 137 -0.94 28.15 -0.69
N THR A 138 -0.21 27.23 -1.33
CA THR A 138 -0.25 27.01 -2.79
C THR A 138 -0.59 25.58 -3.18
N THR A 139 -0.99 24.75 -2.22
CA THR A 139 -1.41 23.36 -2.43
C THR A 139 -2.67 23.04 -1.63
N SER A 140 -3.44 22.07 -2.11
CA SER A 140 -4.71 21.64 -1.50
C SER A 140 -4.50 20.38 -0.65
N GLY A 141 -3.79 20.46 0.49
CA GLY A 141 -3.48 19.23 1.22
C GLY A 141 -3.17 19.40 2.69
N THR A 142 -2.04 19.98 3.01
CA THR A 142 -1.42 19.86 4.33
C THR A 142 -2.14 20.61 5.46
N GLY A 143 -2.93 21.63 5.16
CA GLY A 143 -3.57 22.48 6.19
C GLY A 143 -2.58 23.18 7.13
N SER A 144 -1.29 23.29 6.73
CA SER A 144 -0.26 23.91 7.55
C SER A 144 -0.56 25.37 7.88
N GLU A 145 -1.35 26.04 7.05
CA GLU A 145 -1.81 27.42 7.26
C GLU A 145 -2.53 27.60 8.60
N VAL A 146 -3.22 26.57 9.04
CA VAL A 146 -4.14 26.61 10.19
C VAL A 146 -3.71 25.71 11.34
N SER A 147 -2.51 25.15 11.28
CA SER A 147 -2.01 24.24 12.33
C SER A 147 -0.80 24.80 13.08
N ALA A 148 -0.61 24.33 14.34
CA ALA A 148 0.56 24.63 15.18
C ALA A 148 1.68 23.60 15.04
N VAL A 149 1.73 22.88 13.93
CA VAL A 149 2.71 21.81 13.68
C VAL A 149 3.67 22.24 12.57
N SER A 150 4.93 21.89 12.75
CA SER A 150 5.96 21.99 11.72
C SER A 150 6.67 20.64 11.61
N VAL A 151 6.64 20.01 10.43
CA VAL A 151 7.27 18.71 10.15
C VAL A 151 8.53 18.95 9.33
N LEU A 152 9.67 18.58 9.90
CA LEU A 152 10.99 18.81 9.31
C LEU A 152 11.77 17.49 9.23
N THR A 153 12.74 17.45 8.35
CA THR A 153 13.68 16.34 8.23
C THR A 153 14.93 16.65 9.04
N ASP A 154 15.23 15.80 10.02
CA ASP A 154 16.39 15.95 10.88
C ASP A 154 17.71 15.54 10.16
N ARG A 155 18.84 15.69 10.88
CA ARG A 155 20.18 15.38 10.34
C ARG A 155 20.39 13.89 10.04
N THR A 156 19.49 13.01 10.54
CA THR A 156 19.51 11.56 10.26
C THR A 156 18.63 11.15 9.08
N GLY A 157 17.94 12.13 8.45
CA GLY A 157 17.01 11.89 7.37
C GLY A 157 15.59 11.49 7.84
N ARG A 158 15.32 11.54 9.14
CA ARG A 158 14.01 11.19 9.72
C ARG A 158 13.10 12.41 9.79
N LYS A 159 11.83 12.22 9.44
CA LYS A 159 10.79 13.23 9.68
C LYS A 159 10.44 13.32 11.16
N ARG A 160 10.48 14.54 11.67
CA ARG A 160 10.10 14.86 13.06
C ARG A 160 9.20 16.09 13.07
N SER A 161 8.21 16.09 13.96
CA SER A 161 7.33 17.24 14.17
C SER A 161 7.69 17.98 15.43
N CYS A 162 7.66 19.32 15.38
CA CYS A 162 7.56 20.18 16.54
C CYS A 162 6.18 20.84 16.58
N LYS A 163 5.67 21.08 17.80
CA LYS A 163 4.34 21.65 18.04
C LYS A 163 4.43 22.71 19.14
N GLY A 164 3.67 23.78 19.02
CA GLY A 164 3.57 24.80 20.04
C GLY A 164 2.68 25.97 19.60
N ASP A 165 2.06 26.67 20.57
CA ASP A 165 1.15 27.78 20.26
C ASP A 165 1.82 28.95 19.55
N ASP A 166 3.14 29.09 19.69
CA ASP A 166 3.94 30.09 19.00
C ASP A 166 4.22 29.76 17.53
N LEU A 167 3.83 28.57 17.05
CA LEU A 167 3.91 28.16 15.64
C LEU A 167 2.63 28.48 14.86
N TYR A 168 1.55 28.91 15.51
CA TYR A 168 0.39 29.40 14.81
C TYR A 168 0.70 30.69 14.04
N ALA A 169 0.19 30.78 12.81
CA ALA A 169 0.27 32.01 12.04
C ALA A 169 -0.57 33.13 12.69
N ALA A 170 -0.06 34.35 12.70
CA ALA A 170 -0.84 35.50 13.08
C ALA A 170 -2.05 35.69 12.14
N PHE A 171 -1.83 35.40 10.85
CA PHE A 171 -2.88 35.24 9.86
C PHE A 171 -2.35 34.39 8.69
N ALA A 172 -3.29 33.79 7.97
CA ALA A 172 -3.01 33.01 6.77
C ALA A 172 -3.89 33.49 5.60
N PHE A 173 -3.35 33.43 4.40
CA PHE A 173 -4.07 33.72 3.18
C PHE A 173 -4.45 32.44 2.45
N GLY A 174 -5.75 32.30 2.17
CA GLY A 174 -6.33 31.17 1.45
C GLY A 174 -6.89 31.62 0.11
N ASP A 175 -6.05 31.73 -0.92
CA ASP A 175 -6.49 32.06 -2.28
C ASP A 175 -6.35 30.80 -3.18
N PRO A 176 -7.47 30.18 -3.60
CA PRO A 176 -7.45 28.97 -4.41
C PRO A 176 -6.70 29.14 -5.74
N LYS A 177 -6.62 30.35 -6.30
CA LYS A 177 -5.93 30.60 -7.59
C LYS A 177 -4.47 30.13 -7.56
N TYR A 178 -3.82 30.10 -6.39
CA TYR A 178 -2.44 29.65 -6.25
C TYR A 178 -2.28 28.14 -6.41
N THR A 179 -3.37 27.37 -6.43
CA THR A 179 -3.36 25.93 -6.67
C THR A 179 -3.56 25.55 -8.13
N PHE A 180 -3.98 26.48 -9.01
CA PHE A 180 -4.34 26.17 -10.40
C PHE A 180 -3.17 25.69 -11.27
N THR A 181 -1.94 25.92 -10.82
CA THR A 181 -0.72 25.48 -11.53
C THR A 181 -0.19 24.13 -11.04
N MET A 182 -0.89 23.48 -10.11
CA MET A 182 -0.51 22.15 -9.64
C MET A 182 -0.69 21.11 -10.74
N SER A 183 0.28 20.23 -10.85
CA SER A 183 0.13 19.05 -11.71
C SER A 183 -0.92 18.08 -11.15
N ARG A 184 -1.49 17.24 -12.03
CA ARG A 184 -2.40 16.16 -11.62
C ARG A 184 -1.80 15.28 -10.51
N ALA A 185 -0.52 14.93 -10.63
CA ALA A 185 0.16 14.09 -9.65
C ALA A 185 0.27 14.76 -8.27
N GLU A 186 0.58 16.06 -8.24
CA GLU A 186 0.60 16.86 -7.00
C GLU A 186 -0.80 17.00 -6.41
N THR A 187 -1.82 17.26 -7.24
CA THR A 187 -3.21 17.38 -6.78
C THR A 187 -3.72 16.06 -6.18
N ILE A 188 -3.43 14.92 -6.78
CA ILE A 188 -3.75 13.59 -6.22
C ILE A 188 -3.07 13.41 -4.87
N SER A 189 -1.75 13.63 -4.80
CA SER A 189 -1.01 13.43 -3.55
C SER A 189 -1.52 14.33 -2.42
N THR A 190 -1.72 15.61 -2.69
CA THR A 190 -2.17 16.56 -1.65
C THR A 190 -3.64 16.36 -1.29
N GLY A 191 -4.49 16.00 -2.25
CA GLY A 191 -5.90 15.65 -1.98
C GLY A 191 -6.02 14.40 -1.10
N LEU A 192 -5.19 13.39 -1.34
CA LEU A 192 -5.10 12.19 -0.48
C LEU A 192 -4.63 12.54 0.93
N ASP A 193 -3.66 13.45 1.06
CA ASP A 193 -3.17 13.95 2.36
C ASP A 193 -4.28 14.62 3.15
N ALA A 194 -5.02 15.56 2.51
CA ALA A 194 -6.16 16.22 3.13
C ALA A 194 -7.25 15.23 3.54
N PHE A 195 -7.54 14.24 2.70
CA PHE A 195 -8.51 13.19 3.03
C PHE A 195 -8.06 12.38 4.26
N CYS A 196 -6.78 11.98 4.31
CA CYS A 196 -6.21 11.26 5.45
C CYS A 196 -6.30 12.10 6.73
N HIS A 197 -5.96 13.39 6.69
CA HIS A 197 -6.10 14.30 7.83
C HIS A 197 -7.54 14.31 8.40
N ALA A 198 -8.54 14.49 7.52
CA ALA A 198 -9.94 14.52 7.92
C ALA A 198 -10.41 13.14 8.42
N MET A 199 -10.09 12.06 7.71
CA MET A 199 -10.50 10.71 8.04
C MET A 199 -9.87 10.19 9.33
N GLU A 200 -8.56 10.40 9.52
CA GLU A 200 -7.85 9.96 10.72
C GLU A 200 -8.37 10.65 11.96
N GLY A 201 -8.66 11.97 11.87
CA GLY A 201 -9.31 12.70 12.94
C GLY A 201 -10.75 12.24 13.19
N TYR A 202 -11.53 12.03 12.12
CA TYR A 202 -12.92 11.58 12.21
C TYR A 202 -13.08 10.19 12.87
N LEU A 203 -12.14 9.28 12.59
CA LEU A 203 -12.11 7.94 13.17
C LEU A 203 -11.40 7.87 14.53
N SER A 204 -10.85 8.99 15.02
CA SER A 204 -10.19 9.07 16.30
C SER A 204 -11.19 8.86 17.46
N PRO A 205 -10.79 8.17 18.55
CA PRO A 205 -11.60 8.10 19.77
C PRO A 205 -11.83 9.46 20.44
N HIS A 206 -11.09 10.49 20.03
CA HIS A 206 -11.19 11.86 20.54
C HIS A 206 -12.05 12.76 19.67
N CYS A 207 -12.70 12.23 18.63
CA CYS A 207 -13.53 13.00 17.72
C CYS A 207 -14.82 13.43 18.40
N GLY A 208 -14.92 14.71 18.72
CA GLY A 208 -16.14 15.32 19.27
C GLY A 208 -17.01 15.97 18.19
N ALA A 209 -18.11 16.57 18.59
CA ALA A 209 -19.16 17.08 17.70
C ALA A 209 -18.66 18.16 16.72
N ILE A 210 -17.77 19.06 17.17
CA ILE A 210 -17.24 20.14 16.30
C ILE A 210 -16.31 19.54 15.25
N SER A 211 -15.38 18.68 15.67
CA SER A 211 -14.43 18.04 14.75
C SER A 211 -15.14 17.11 13.77
N ALA A 212 -16.17 16.38 14.23
CA ALA A 212 -17.02 15.54 13.36
C ALA A 212 -17.73 16.40 12.29
N ALA A 213 -18.34 17.51 12.66
CA ALA A 213 -19.03 18.40 11.71
C ALA A 213 -18.08 18.97 10.64
N LEU A 214 -16.84 19.32 11.02
CA LEU A 214 -15.81 19.76 10.08
C LEU A 214 -15.38 18.63 9.12
N ALA A 215 -15.16 17.43 9.64
CA ALA A 215 -14.79 16.26 8.84
C ALA A 215 -15.93 15.88 7.87
N GLU A 216 -17.17 15.82 8.36
CA GLU A 216 -18.37 15.52 7.55
C GLU A 216 -18.62 16.56 6.45
N GLY A 217 -18.17 17.80 6.65
CA GLY A 217 -18.25 18.86 5.65
C GLY A 217 -17.22 18.73 4.52
N CYS A 218 -16.02 18.22 4.80
CA CYS A 218 -14.94 18.15 3.80
C CYS A 218 -14.76 16.77 3.16
N LEU A 219 -14.99 15.67 3.89
CA LEU A 219 -14.75 14.32 3.39
C LEU A 219 -15.52 13.98 2.10
N PRO A 220 -16.83 14.31 1.95
CA PRO A 220 -17.54 14.05 0.70
C PRO A 220 -16.95 14.81 -0.49
N VAL A 221 -16.57 16.09 -0.30
CA VAL A 221 -15.97 16.90 -1.34
C VAL A 221 -14.61 16.35 -1.77
N LEU A 222 -13.77 15.99 -0.81
CA LEU A 222 -12.47 15.36 -1.09
C LEU A 222 -12.63 14.03 -1.81
N TRP A 223 -13.57 13.19 -1.36
CA TRP A 223 -13.87 11.92 -2.01
C TRP A 223 -14.33 12.09 -3.45
N GLU A 224 -15.31 12.95 -3.69
CA GLU A 224 -15.85 13.22 -5.04
C GLU A 224 -14.73 13.64 -6.01
N ARG A 225 -13.84 14.55 -5.58
CA ARG A 225 -12.74 15.03 -6.42
C ARG A 225 -11.64 13.97 -6.61
N LEU A 226 -11.35 13.16 -5.60
CA LEU A 226 -10.40 12.04 -5.73
C LEU A 226 -10.96 10.95 -6.63
N LEU A 227 -12.25 10.64 -6.55
CA LEU A 227 -12.93 9.70 -7.45
C LEU A 227 -12.90 10.19 -8.90
N ALA A 228 -13.22 11.44 -9.15
CA ALA A 228 -13.12 12.07 -10.48
C ALA A 228 -11.69 11.99 -11.05
N LEU A 229 -10.69 12.21 -10.19
CA LEU A 229 -9.28 12.02 -10.55
C LEU A 229 -8.96 10.55 -10.85
N TYR A 230 -9.49 9.60 -10.09
CA TYR A 230 -9.33 8.18 -10.35
C TYR A 230 -9.96 7.77 -11.70
N GLU A 231 -11.13 8.32 -12.04
CA GLU A 231 -11.85 8.06 -13.30
C GLU A 231 -11.25 8.80 -14.51
N GLY A 232 -10.23 9.61 -14.31
CA GLY A 232 -9.48 10.26 -15.39
C GLY A 232 -10.00 11.64 -15.80
N GLU A 233 -10.90 12.24 -15.01
CA GLU A 233 -11.40 13.59 -15.29
C GLU A 233 -10.29 14.65 -15.25
N GLU A 234 -10.45 15.68 -16.05
CA GLU A 234 -9.55 16.84 -16.05
C GLU A 234 -9.82 17.77 -14.87
N LEU A 235 -8.75 18.41 -14.38
CA LEU A 235 -8.84 19.41 -13.33
C LEU A 235 -9.32 20.75 -13.87
N THR A 236 -10.38 21.29 -13.27
CA THR A 236 -10.89 22.63 -13.54
C THR A 236 -10.52 23.58 -12.39
N GLU A 237 -10.62 24.89 -12.61
CA GLU A 237 -10.47 25.88 -11.52
C GLU A 237 -11.44 25.60 -10.37
N GLU A 238 -12.69 25.24 -10.69
CA GLU A 238 -13.71 24.90 -9.69
C GLU A 238 -13.31 23.66 -8.87
N SER A 239 -12.71 22.64 -9.52
CA SER A 239 -12.17 21.47 -8.82
C SER A 239 -11.06 21.85 -7.84
N HIS A 240 -10.16 22.75 -8.26
CA HIS A 240 -9.09 23.25 -7.39
C HIS A 240 -9.65 24.10 -6.23
N GLU A 241 -10.64 24.96 -6.47
CA GLU A 241 -11.29 25.75 -5.42
C GLU A 241 -11.98 24.86 -4.38
N ALA A 242 -12.68 23.83 -4.83
CA ALA A 242 -13.33 22.86 -3.95
C ALA A 242 -12.32 22.08 -3.11
N LEU A 243 -11.27 21.53 -3.74
CA LEU A 243 -10.19 20.81 -3.06
C LEU A 243 -9.48 21.69 -2.03
N TYR A 244 -9.16 22.92 -2.40
CA TYR A 244 -8.47 23.85 -1.50
C TYR A 244 -9.32 24.18 -0.28
N THR A 245 -10.59 24.50 -0.47
CA THR A 245 -11.52 24.79 0.64
C THR A 245 -11.68 23.58 1.56
N ALA A 246 -11.86 22.39 1.00
CA ALA A 246 -11.96 21.16 1.78
C ALA A 246 -10.66 20.82 2.53
N SER A 247 -9.48 21.09 1.92
CA SER A 247 -8.19 20.86 2.57
C SER A 247 -7.96 21.77 3.79
N ILE A 248 -8.44 23.02 3.76
CA ILE A 248 -8.41 23.91 4.93
C ILE A 248 -9.30 23.36 6.06
N GLN A 249 -10.50 22.85 5.74
CA GLN A 249 -11.37 22.21 6.74
C GLN A 249 -10.72 20.94 7.33
N ALA A 250 -10.07 20.12 6.49
CA ALA A 250 -9.29 18.98 6.94
C ALA A 250 -8.12 19.41 7.87
N GLY A 251 -7.49 20.55 7.56
CA GLY A 251 -6.48 21.18 8.42
C GLY A 251 -7.01 21.58 9.81
N PHE A 252 -8.26 22.00 9.92
CA PHE A 252 -8.89 22.25 11.22
C PHE A 252 -9.07 20.96 12.03
N VAL A 253 -9.46 19.85 11.37
CA VAL A 253 -9.57 18.54 12.01
C VAL A 253 -8.21 18.06 12.47
N LEU A 254 -7.19 18.13 11.60
CA LEU A 254 -5.80 17.82 11.92
C LEU A 254 -5.29 18.62 13.15
N ASN A 255 -5.55 19.93 13.16
CA ASN A 255 -5.09 20.79 14.24
C ASN A 255 -5.70 20.40 15.60
N ALA A 256 -6.98 20.02 15.61
CA ALA A 256 -7.70 19.63 16.82
C ALA A 256 -7.31 18.24 17.34
N LEU A 257 -7.18 17.26 16.43
CA LEU A 257 -7.13 15.83 16.80
C LEU A 257 -5.79 15.15 16.46
N GLY A 258 -4.96 15.76 15.61
CA GLY A 258 -3.77 15.10 15.07
C GLY A 258 -4.13 13.98 14.09
N THR A 259 -3.16 13.10 13.84
CA THR A 259 -3.28 11.98 12.91
C THR A 259 -3.19 10.63 13.64
N ALA A 260 -3.63 9.55 12.98
CA ALA A 260 -3.50 8.18 13.44
C ALA A 260 -2.27 7.49 12.80
N TYR A 261 -2.27 6.15 12.72
CA TYR A 261 -1.12 5.40 12.22
C TYR A 261 -0.79 5.56 10.71
N PRO A 262 -1.71 5.91 9.79
CA PRO A 262 -1.35 6.10 8.39
C PRO A 262 -0.20 7.09 8.19
N HIS A 263 -0.18 8.18 8.92
CA HIS A 263 0.88 9.21 8.80
C HIS A 263 2.27 8.71 9.24
N PRO A 264 2.49 8.21 10.46
CA PRO A 264 3.82 7.72 10.85
C PRO A 264 4.28 6.53 10.03
N LEU A 265 3.37 5.66 9.54
CA LEU A 265 3.73 4.59 8.61
C LEU A 265 4.09 5.14 7.22
N GLY A 266 3.36 6.14 6.74
CA GLY A 266 3.63 6.84 5.49
C GLY A 266 5.00 7.52 5.48
N TYR A 267 5.48 8.04 6.62
CA TYR A 267 6.84 8.60 6.70
C TYR A 267 7.90 7.57 6.30
N VAL A 268 7.75 6.29 6.67
CA VAL A 268 8.68 5.23 6.27
C VAL A 268 8.77 5.11 4.75
N LEU A 269 7.63 5.16 4.05
CA LEU A 269 7.59 5.08 2.59
C LEU A 269 8.19 6.34 1.93
N THR A 270 7.93 7.51 2.49
CA THR A 270 8.52 8.76 2.01
C THR A 270 10.04 8.77 2.22
N GLU A 271 10.52 8.34 3.39
CA GLU A 271 11.94 8.33 3.76
C GLU A 271 12.75 7.31 2.95
N ARG A 272 12.21 6.09 2.74
CA ARG A 272 12.95 4.98 2.08
C ARG A 272 12.74 4.89 0.58
N PHE A 273 11.52 5.16 0.11
CA PHE A 273 11.13 4.91 -1.28
C PHE A 273 10.78 6.20 -2.04
N HIS A 274 10.92 7.36 -1.39
CA HIS A 274 10.62 8.67 -1.98
C HIS A 274 9.19 8.80 -2.52
N ILE A 275 8.24 8.08 -1.94
CA ILE A 275 6.82 8.20 -2.27
C ILE A 275 6.32 9.56 -1.79
N PRO A 276 5.60 10.34 -2.62
CA PRO A 276 4.98 11.59 -2.21
C PRO A 276 4.10 11.40 -0.96
N HIS A 277 4.21 12.33 0.00
CA HIS A 277 3.70 12.13 1.37
C HIS A 277 2.23 11.70 1.43
N GLY A 278 1.33 12.40 0.74
CA GLY A 278 -0.10 12.05 0.77
C GLY A 278 -0.39 10.65 0.20
N ARG A 279 0.32 10.24 -0.86
CA ARG A 279 0.22 8.87 -1.39
C ARG A 279 0.74 7.84 -0.38
N ALA A 280 1.85 8.15 0.29
CA ALA A 280 2.45 7.30 1.30
C ALA A 280 1.54 7.09 2.54
N CYS A 281 0.75 8.11 2.92
CA CYS A 281 -0.25 7.99 3.98
C CYS A 281 -1.50 7.22 3.49
N ALA A 282 -1.96 7.54 2.29
CA ALA A 282 -3.21 7.02 1.73
C ALA A 282 -3.22 5.50 1.55
N VAL A 283 -2.07 4.86 1.27
CA VAL A 283 -1.99 3.41 1.13
C VAL A 283 -2.39 2.67 2.41
N PHE A 284 -2.29 3.31 3.58
CA PHE A 284 -2.70 2.76 4.87
C PHE A 284 -4.13 3.14 5.30
N ALA A 285 -4.77 4.09 4.63
CA ALA A 285 -6.11 4.57 4.98
C ALA A 285 -7.19 3.48 4.91
N PRO A 286 -7.23 2.58 3.89
CA PRO A 286 -8.17 1.46 3.86
C PRO A 286 -8.05 0.56 5.08
N SER A 287 -6.83 0.30 5.56
CA SER A 287 -6.59 -0.52 6.75
C SER A 287 -7.13 0.13 8.03
N LEU A 288 -7.06 1.45 8.14
CA LEU A 288 -7.63 2.18 9.28
C LEU A 288 -9.16 2.07 9.27
N LEU A 289 -9.79 2.19 8.10
CA LEU A 289 -11.23 2.02 7.95
C LEU A 289 -11.65 0.59 8.30
N GLU A 290 -10.96 -0.42 7.74
CA GLU A 290 -11.18 -1.84 8.02
C GLU A 290 -11.13 -2.12 9.53
N LEU A 291 -10.07 -1.68 10.21
CA LEU A 291 -9.89 -1.85 11.65
C LEU A 291 -10.99 -1.15 12.45
N SER A 292 -11.39 0.05 12.03
CA SER A 292 -12.45 0.82 12.68
C SER A 292 -13.83 0.17 12.52
N LEU A 293 -14.12 -0.43 11.35
CA LEU A 293 -15.34 -1.22 11.11
C LEU A 293 -15.36 -2.50 11.95
N GLN A 294 -14.24 -3.25 11.99
CA GLN A 294 -14.12 -4.45 12.82
C GLN A 294 -14.35 -4.16 14.31
N ARG A 295 -13.91 -3.01 14.77
CA ARG A 295 -14.07 -2.52 16.15
C ARG A 295 -15.41 -1.82 16.39
N LYS A 296 -16.25 -1.70 15.37
CA LYS A 296 -17.56 -1.06 15.41
C LYS A 296 -17.53 0.34 15.99
N THR A 297 -16.56 1.16 15.57
CA THR A 297 -16.46 2.54 16.03
C THR A 297 -17.62 3.37 15.46
N GLU A 298 -18.06 4.38 16.22
CA GLU A 298 -19.23 5.20 15.90
C GLU A 298 -19.23 5.79 14.48
N HIS A 299 -18.05 6.26 14.04
CA HIS A 299 -17.93 6.99 12.77
C HIS A 299 -17.57 6.11 11.56
N ALA A 300 -17.19 4.84 11.73
CA ALA A 300 -16.70 4.02 10.62
C ALA A 300 -17.78 3.70 9.58
N GLU A 301 -18.95 3.19 10.02
CA GLU A 301 -20.08 2.94 9.12
C GLU A 301 -20.69 4.26 8.59
N LYS A 302 -20.69 5.30 9.43
CA LYS A 302 -21.18 6.62 9.04
C LYS A 302 -20.33 7.22 7.92
N LEU A 303 -19.01 7.01 7.96
CA LEU A 303 -18.09 7.45 6.89
C LEU A 303 -18.46 6.84 5.54
N LEU A 304 -18.65 5.53 5.45
CA LEU A 304 -19.04 4.87 4.19
C LEU A 304 -20.38 5.38 3.66
N ARG A 305 -21.37 5.56 4.54
CA ARG A 305 -22.66 6.17 4.16
C ARG A 305 -22.52 7.62 3.68
N LEU A 306 -21.66 8.40 4.33
CA LEU A 306 -21.40 9.80 3.97
C LEU A 306 -20.75 9.91 2.59
N LEU A 307 -19.85 8.99 2.27
CA LEU A 307 -19.17 8.93 0.96
C LEU A 307 -20.03 8.26 -0.13
N GLY A 308 -21.08 7.53 0.24
CA GLY A 308 -21.93 6.78 -0.69
C GLY A 308 -21.18 5.63 -1.38
N VAL A 309 -20.25 4.96 -0.68
CA VAL A 309 -19.34 3.98 -1.28
C VAL A 309 -19.25 2.71 -0.43
N SER A 310 -18.97 1.54 -1.05
CA SER A 310 -18.61 0.32 -0.33
C SER A 310 -17.16 0.34 0.13
N GLN A 311 -16.83 -0.48 1.12
CA GLN A 311 -15.46 -0.61 1.62
C GLN A 311 -14.50 -1.05 0.51
N GLU A 312 -14.90 -1.99 -0.34
CA GLU A 312 -14.10 -2.52 -1.44
C GLU A 312 -13.78 -1.43 -2.47
N LYS A 313 -14.77 -0.60 -2.83
CA LYS A 313 -14.57 0.49 -3.78
C LYS A 313 -13.68 1.59 -3.19
N PHE A 314 -13.83 1.87 -1.89
CA PHE A 314 -12.95 2.80 -1.18
C PHE A 314 -11.49 2.31 -1.23
N GLU A 315 -11.24 1.04 -0.90
CA GLU A 315 -9.91 0.43 -0.96
C GLU A 315 -9.34 0.45 -2.38
N GLU A 316 -10.11 0.05 -3.39
CA GLU A 316 -9.71 0.07 -4.80
C GLU A 316 -9.20 1.45 -5.23
N VAL A 317 -9.99 2.50 -4.98
CA VAL A 317 -9.66 3.88 -5.38
C VAL A 317 -8.42 4.38 -4.65
N PHE A 318 -8.34 4.15 -3.33
CA PHE A 318 -7.20 4.62 -2.53
C PHE A 318 -5.90 3.93 -2.90
N LEU A 319 -5.91 2.61 -3.06
CA LEU A 319 -4.71 1.86 -3.46
C LEU A 319 -4.24 2.23 -4.87
N ALA A 320 -5.17 2.45 -5.80
CA ALA A 320 -4.85 2.88 -7.16
C ALA A 320 -4.23 4.30 -7.19
N LEU A 321 -4.82 5.26 -6.46
CA LEU A 321 -4.31 6.64 -6.39
C LEU A 321 -3.00 6.74 -5.59
N ALA A 322 -2.82 5.91 -4.55
CA ALA A 322 -1.58 5.84 -3.79
C ALA A 322 -0.40 5.36 -4.65
N ASP A 323 -0.66 4.45 -5.59
CA ASP A 323 0.32 3.95 -6.57
C ASP A 323 1.63 3.45 -5.92
N CYS A 324 1.47 2.61 -4.89
CA CYS A 324 2.59 2.02 -4.13
C CYS A 324 2.85 0.55 -4.48
N SER A 325 2.24 0.03 -5.54
CA SER A 325 2.31 -1.39 -5.93
C SER A 325 3.72 -1.87 -6.33
N GLY A 326 4.61 -0.95 -6.68
CA GLY A 326 6.01 -1.26 -6.99
C GLY A 326 6.92 -1.49 -5.77
N ILE A 327 6.42 -1.27 -4.55
CA ILE A 327 7.20 -1.47 -3.34
C ILE A 327 7.18 -2.96 -2.96
N SER A 328 8.36 -3.52 -2.73
CA SER A 328 8.55 -4.89 -2.21
C SER A 328 9.63 -4.88 -1.13
N MET A 329 9.34 -5.44 0.02
CA MET A 329 10.24 -5.49 1.19
C MET A 329 10.46 -6.92 1.64
N THR A 330 11.72 -7.26 1.94
CA THR A 330 12.04 -8.53 2.59
C THR A 330 11.58 -8.52 4.06
N GLU A 331 11.48 -9.71 4.66
CA GLU A 331 11.14 -9.81 6.09
C GLU A 331 12.18 -9.10 6.97
N GLU A 332 13.47 -9.16 6.62
CA GLU A 332 14.55 -8.45 7.33
C GLU A 332 14.36 -6.93 7.28
N GLU A 333 14.04 -6.39 6.11
CA GLU A 333 13.74 -4.95 5.94
C GLU A 333 12.53 -4.53 6.76
N ILE A 334 11.47 -5.34 6.80
CA ILE A 334 10.27 -5.07 7.60
C ILE A 334 10.63 -5.09 9.10
N LEU A 335 11.33 -6.12 9.56
CA LEU A 335 11.75 -6.22 10.96
C LEU A 335 12.66 -5.07 11.39
N SER A 336 13.48 -4.53 10.48
CA SER A 336 14.33 -3.36 10.73
C SER A 336 13.53 -2.10 11.07
N LEU A 337 12.23 -2.05 10.74
CA LEU A 337 11.34 -0.93 11.06
C LEU A 337 10.91 -0.91 12.54
N ARG A 338 11.08 -2.01 13.28
CA ARG A 338 10.56 -2.16 14.65
C ARG A 338 10.91 -0.97 15.54
N GLU A 339 12.19 -0.58 15.60
CA GLU A 339 12.63 0.55 16.43
C GLU A 339 11.94 1.86 16.03
N ARG A 340 11.80 2.11 14.72
CA ARG A 340 11.15 3.31 14.17
C ARG A 340 9.66 3.37 14.50
N LEU A 341 9.02 2.22 14.64
CA LEU A 341 7.57 2.07 14.85
C LEU A 341 7.19 1.86 16.32
N THR A 342 8.15 1.65 17.22
CA THR A 342 7.88 1.50 18.65
C THR A 342 7.61 2.87 19.29
N GLY A 343 6.59 2.93 20.15
CA GLY A 343 6.28 4.13 20.95
C GLY A 343 5.75 5.33 20.16
N VAL A 344 5.20 5.11 18.97
CA VAL A 344 4.61 6.17 18.14
C VAL A 344 3.36 6.72 18.79
N LYS A 345 3.36 8.02 19.10
CA LYS A 345 2.26 8.70 19.83
C LYS A 345 0.91 8.65 19.10
N ASN A 346 0.94 8.67 17.76
CA ASN A 346 -0.25 8.64 16.91
C ASN A 346 -1.10 7.36 17.07
N TYR A 347 -0.52 6.29 17.60
CA TYR A 347 -1.25 5.04 17.88
C TYR A 347 -2.36 5.20 18.91
N ALA A 348 -2.23 6.18 19.81
CA ALA A 348 -3.28 6.53 20.78
C ALA A 348 -4.54 7.11 20.11
N ASN A 349 -4.43 7.62 18.86
CA ASN A 349 -5.56 8.15 18.09
C ASN A 349 -6.35 7.05 17.35
N VAL A 350 -6.08 5.78 17.65
CA VAL A 350 -6.79 4.64 17.08
C VAL A 350 -7.67 4.01 18.16
N SER A 351 -8.98 3.95 17.91
CA SER A 351 -9.92 3.33 18.84
C SER A 351 -9.53 1.89 19.16
N GLY A 352 -9.36 1.57 20.43
CA GLY A 352 -8.88 0.26 20.89
C GLY A 352 -7.36 0.05 20.77
N GLY A 353 -6.60 1.12 20.47
CA GLY A 353 -5.13 1.11 20.40
C GLY A 353 -4.57 0.53 19.09
N PHE A 354 -3.29 0.75 18.88
CA PHE A 354 -2.48 0.20 17.80
C PHE A 354 -1.04 0.09 18.30
N ASP A 355 -0.26 -0.85 17.79
CA ASP A 355 1.12 -1.07 18.23
C ASP A 355 2.08 -1.41 17.07
N GLU A 356 3.36 -1.55 17.41
CA GLU A 356 4.39 -1.87 16.42
C GLU A 356 4.22 -3.27 15.81
N THR A 357 3.62 -4.22 16.53
CA THR A 357 3.38 -5.56 16.00
C THR A 357 2.33 -5.53 14.87
N GLN A 358 1.26 -4.78 15.10
CA GLN A 358 0.22 -4.54 14.09
C GLN A 358 0.76 -3.73 12.91
N ALA A 359 1.63 -2.74 13.17
CA ALA A 359 2.30 -1.98 12.13
C ALA A 359 3.17 -2.86 11.23
N LEU A 360 4.02 -3.73 11.82
CA LEU A 360 4.84 -4.68 11.07
C LEU A 360 3.99 -5.68 10.27
N ALA A 361 2.90 -6.18 10.86
CA ALA A 361 1.96 -7.06 10.15
C ALA A 361 1.33 -6.34 8.95
N LEU A 362 1.03 -5.05 9.08
CA LEU A 362 0.49 -4.24 7.99
C LEU A 362 1.52 -4.02 6.87
N PHE A 363 2.79 -3.75 7.20
CA PHE A 363 3.87 -3.70 6.21
C PHE A 363 4.04 -5.04 5.48
N ARG A 364 4.00 -6.18 6.18
CA ARG A 364 4.02 -7.51 5.55
C ARG A 364 2.86 -7.70 4.58
N ARG A 365 1.64 -7.35 5.00
CA ARG A 365 0.42 -7.48 4.17
C ARG A 365 0.52 -6.68 2.88
N LEU A 366 0.96 -5.42 2.97
CA LEU A 366 0.95 -4.48 1.83
C LEU A 366 2.21 -4.58 0.96
N PHE A 367 3.37 -4.76 1.57
CA PHE A 367 4.67 -4.62 0.90
C PHE A 367 5.59 -5.83 1.06
N GLY A 368 5.21 -6.82 1.87
CA GLY A 368 6.02 -8.03 2.02
C GLY A 368 6.27 -8.69 0.67
N ARG A 369 7.52 -9.04 0.42
CA ARG A 369 7.92 -9.75 -0.79
C ARG A 369 7.08 -11.03 -0.96
N LYS A 370 6.54 -11.24 -2.15
CA LYS A 370 5.72 -12.39 -2.49
C LYS A 370 6.39 -13.21 -3.56
N THR A 371 6.41 -14.52 -3.35
CA THR A 371 6.81 -15.49 -4.35
C THR A 371 5.55 -16.06 -4.98
N LYS A 372 5.42 -15.95 -6.30
CA LYS A 372 4.26 -16.43 -7.03
C LYS A 372 4.55 -17.77 -7.68
N VAL A 373 3.76 -18.79 -7.35
CA VAL A 373 3.87 -20.13 -7.93
C VAL A 373 2.69 -20.35 -8.87
N ILE A 374 2.97 -20.50 -10.17
CA ILE A 374 2.03 -20.95 -11.19
C ILE A 374 2.17 -22.47 -11.26
N LEU A 375 1.31 -23.18 -10.53
CA LEU A 375 1.35 -24.64 -10.35
C LEU A 375 0.44 -25.31 -11.37
N ILE A 376 1.01 -26.14 -12.21
CA ILE A 376 0.34 -26.75 -13.36
C ILE A 376 0.38 -28.28 -13.21
N ARG A 377 -0.76 -28.93 -13.40
CA ARG A 377 -0.78 -30.37 -13.60
C ARG A 377 -0.25 -30.70 -15.00
N HIS A 378 0.61 -31.73 -15.12
CA HIS A 378 1.10 -32.20 -16.42
C HIS A 378 -0.04 -32.42 -17.41
N SER A 379 0.22 -32.32 -18.71
CA SER A 379 -0.76 -32.59 -19.76
C SER A 379 -1.18 -34.06 -19.79
N GLU A 380 -2.26 -34.36 -20.49
CA GLU A 380 -2.72 -35.74 -20.64
C GLU A 380 -1.58 -36.62 -21.19
N SER A 381 -1.31 -37.71 -20.48
CA SER A 381 -0.31 -38.70 -20.88
C SER A 381 -0.97 -39.94 -21.49
N VAL A 382 -0.18 -40.79 -22.15
CA VAL A 382 -0.64 -42.07 -22.66
C VAL A 382 -1.30 -42.89 -21.54
N GLY A 383 -0.77 -42.85 -20.32
CA GLY A 383 -1.37 -43.55 -19.19
C GLY A 383 -2.72 -42.98 -18.73
N ASN A 384 -2.96 -41.67 -18.91
CA ASN A 384 -4.30 -41.07 -18.68
C ASN A 384 -5.31 -41.56 -19.75
N ASP A 385 -4.89 -41.57 -21.02
CA ASP A 385 -5.73 -41.97 -22.15
C ASP A 385 -6.11 -43.49 -22.04
N GLN A 386 -5.15 -44.31 -21.61
CA GLN A 386 -5.35 -45.74 -21.42
C GLN A 386 -5.97 -46.13 -20.07
N LEU A 387 -6.33 -45.17 -19.22
CA LEU A 387 -6.92 -45.39 -17.89
C LEU A 387 -6.00 -46.27 -16.98
N ILE A 388 -4.71 -45.97 -16.98
CA ILE A 388 -3.71 -46.61 -16.13
C ILE A 388 -3.46 -45.75 -14.88
N PHE A 389 -3.39 -46.41 -13.70
CA PHE A 389 -2.83 -45.77 -12.51
C PHE A 389 -1.31 -45.60 -12.71
N GLN A 390 -0.89 -44.39 -12.99
CA GLN A 390 0.49 -44.16 -13.41
C GLN A 390 1.46 -44.13 -12.22
N GLY A 391 1.14 -43.40 -11.16
CA GLY A 391 2.08 -43.17 -10.06
C GLY A 391 3.46 -42.76 -10.59
N TRP A 392 4.47 -43.55 -10.29
CA TRP A 392 5.83 -43.37 -10.77
C TRP A 392 6.11 -44.03 -12.14
N THR A 393 5.14 -44.73 -12.74
CA THR A 393 5.31 -45.23 -14.12
C THR A 393 5.51 -44.01 -15.04
N ASP A 394 6.61 -44.05 -15.81
CA ASP A 394 6.93 -42.93 -16.69
C ASP A 394 6.26 -43.12 -18.06
N CYS A 395 5.44 -42.15 -18.43
CA CYS A 395 4.66 -42.16 -19.67
C CYS A 395 4.87 -40.84 -20.42
N GLU A 396 4.91 -40.95 -21.75
CA GLU A 396 4.89 -39.75 -22.62
C GLU A 396 3.51 -39.09 -22.66
N VAL A 397 3.50 -37.87 -23.14
CA VAL A 397 2.27 -37.09 -23.43
C VAL A 397 1.48 -37.75 -24.57
N SER A 398 0.15 -37.85 -24.42
CA SER A 398 -0.75 -38.40 -25.45
C SER A 398 -0.94 -37.44 -26.62
N GLU A 399 -1.59 -37.90 -27.71
CA GLU A 399 -1.93 -37.02 -28.85
C GLU A 399 -2.88 -35.88 -28.43
N ASN A 400 -3.83 -36.10 -27.52
CA ASN A 400 -4.65 -35.05 -26.96
C ASN A 400 -3.81 -34.13 -26.04
N GLY A 401 -2.90 -34.72 -25.26
CA GLY A 401 -1.98 -33.97 -24.42
C GLY A 401 -1.09 -33.02 -25.22
N LYS A 402 -0.64 -33.36 -26.41
CA LYS A 402 0.09 -32.44 -27.31
C LYS A 402 -0.72 -31.22 -27.66
N LYS A 403 -2.04 -31.37 -27.93
CA LYS A 403 -2.97 -30.24 -28.15
C LYS A 403 -3.13 -29.39 -26.91
N GLN A 404 -3.26 -30.01 -25.72
CA GLN A 404 -3.28 -29.28 -24.46
C GLN A 404 -2.01 -28.46 -24.22
N LEU A 405 -0.83 -29.00 -24.56
CA LEU A 405 0.46 -28.30 -24.45
C LEU A 405 0.53 -27.07 -25.37
N ASP A 406 0.02 -27.16 -26.59
CA ASP A 406 -0.03 -26.00 -27.49
C ASP A 406 -0.93 -24.89 -26.94
N LEU A 407 -2.11 -25.24 -26.43
CA LEU A 407 -3.04 -24.29 -25.82
C LEU A 407 -2.45 -23.65 -24.57
N LEU A 408 -1.85 -24.46 -23.67
CA LEU A 408 -1.22 -23.99 -22.44
C LEU A 408 -0.06 -23.03 -22.74
N SER A 409 0.82 -23.39 -23.66
CA SER A 409 1.97 -22.55 -24.00
C SER A 409 1.56 -21.20 -24.58
N VAL A 410 0.51 -21.16 -25.41
CA VAL A 410 -0.07 -19.90 -25.91
C VAL A 410 -0.72 -19.10 -24.77
N ARG A 411 -1.41 -19.76 -23.84
CA ARG A 411 -2.03 -19.13 -22.67
C ARG A 411 -1.02 -18.40 -21.81
N LEU A 412 0.17 -18.99 -21.62
CA LEU A 412 1.22 -18.46 -20.73
C LEU A 412 2.30 -17.63 -21.44
N ARG A 413 2.28 -17.52 -22.78
CA ARG A 413 3.34 -16.89 -23.58
C ARG A 413 3.76 -15.48 -23.13
N ASN A 414 2.81 -14.69 -22.61
CA ASN A 414 3.03 -13.31 -22.17
C ASN A 414 3.13 -13.19 -20.64
N THR A 415 3.05 -14.30 -19.91
CA THR A 415 3.22 -14.31 -18.46
C THR A 415 4.71 -14.13 -18.15
N LYS A 416 5.07 -13.13 -17.35
CA LYS A 416 6.45 -13.01 -16.89
C LYS A 416 6.77 -14.19 -15.97
N LEU A 417 7.74 -15.01 -16.34
CA LEU A 417 8.30 -16.09 -15.53
C LEU A 417 9.77 -15.81 -15.26
N ASP A 418 10.20 -16.05 -14.03
CA ASP A 418 11.58 -15.88 -13.60
C ASP A 418 12.27 -17.25 -13.43
N ALA A 419 11.52 -18.33 -13.18
CA ALA A 419 12.02 -19.69 -13.05
C ALA A 419 11.04 -20.72 -13.62
N MET A 420 11.58 -21.85 -14.08
CA MET A 420 10.83 -23.01 -14.59
C MET A 420 11.24 -24.26 -13.83
N VAL A 421 10.30 -24.89 -13.16
CA VAL A 421 10.51 -26.04 -12.28
C VAL A 421 9.59 -27.19 -12.67
N SER A 422 10.09 -28.43 -12.59
CA SER A 422 9.32 -29.62 -12.94
C SER A 422 9.57 -30.77 -11.96
N SER A 423 8.56 -31.63 -11.81
CA SER A 423 8.74 -33.00 -11.37
C SER A 423 9.69 -33.74 -12.31
N PRO A 424 10.42 -34.78 -11.84
CA PRO A 424 11.35 -35.53 -12.68
C PRO A 424 10.68 -36.42 -13.75
N LEU A 425 9.37 -36.73 -13.63
CA LEU A 425 8.67 -37.61 -14.57
C LEU A 425 8.47 -36.97 -15.95
N LEU A 426 8.61 -37.78 -17.00
CA LEU A 426 8.65 -37.34 -18.40
C LEU A 426 7.47 -36.47 -18.79
N ARG A 427 6.23 -36.89 -18.45
CA ARG A 427 5.00 -36.12 -18.74
C ARG A 427 5.00 -34.70 -18.14
N ALA A 428 5.60 -34.54 -16.94
CA ALA A 428 5.74 -33.23 -16.32
C ALA A 428 6.84 -32.40 -16.99
N ARG A 429 7.97 -33.01 -17.30
CA ARG A 429 9.07 -32.36 -18.01
C ARG A 429 8.65 -31.89 -19.41
N GLN A 430 7.97 -32.74 -20.19
CA GLN A 430 7.43 -32.36 -21.50
C GLN A 430 6.44 -31.20 -21.41
N THR A 431 5.64 -31.13 -20.31
CA THR A 431 4.74 -30.02 -20.07
C THR A 431 5.52 -28.73 -19.74
N ALA A 432 6.54 -28.82 -18.89
CA ALA A 432 7.40 -27.68 -18.57
C ALA A 432 8.14 -27.16 -19.82
N GLU A 433 8.69 -28.04 -20.64
CA GLU A 433 9.37 -27.69 -21.89
C GLU A 433 8.43 -26.98 -22.88
N ALA A 434 7.17 -27.42 -22.98
CA ALA A 434 6.18 -26.79 -23.84
C ALA A 434 5.83 -25.36 -23.40
N VAL A 435 5.63 -25.12 -22.08
CA VAL A 435 5.45 -23.77 -21.54
C VAL A 435 6.70 -22.93 -21.78
N ASN A 436 7.87 -23.51 -21.56
CA ASN A 436 9.17 -22.84 -21.65
C ASN A 436 9.55 -22.41 -23.09
N ARG A 437 8.84 -22.88 -24.10
CA ARG A 437 9.06 -22.54 -25.51
C ARG A 437 9.15 -21.04 -25.80
N PHE A 438 8.44 -20.22 -25.01
CA PHE A 438 8.43 -18.75 -25.15
C PHE A 438 9.25 -18.02 -24.07
N HIS A 439 9.75 -18.73 -23.06
CA HIS A 439 10.45 -18.13 -21.91
C HIS A 439 11.95 -18.40 -21.90
N HIS A 440 12.39 -19.54 -22.49
CA HIS A 440 13.80 -19.92 -22.64
C HIS A 440 14.59 -19.98 -21.31
N LEU A 441 13.94 -20.39 -20.23
CA LEU A 441 14.54 -20.53 -18.91
C LEU A 441 15.17 -21.93 -18.73
N PRO A 442 16.18 -22.11 -17.86
CA PRO A 442 16.60 -23.44 -17.44
C PRO A 442 15.44 -24.14 -16.73
N VAL A 443 15.23 -25.43 -17.02
CA VAL A 443 14.22 -26.26 -16.34
C VAL A 443 14.90 -27.00 -15.20
N GLU A 444 14.56 -26.60 -13.98
CA GLU A 444 15.04 -27.24 -12.75
C GLU A 444 14.15 -28.41 -12.34
N THR A 445 14.71 -29.44 -11.72
CA THR A 445 13.95 -30.62 -11.31
C THR A 445 14.01 -30.81 -9.80
N TYR A 446 12.84 -30.94 -9.17
CA TYR A 446 12.71 -31.20 -7.74
C TYR A 446 12.03 -32.55 -7.51
N GLN A 447 12.71 -33.46 -6.78
CA GLN A 447 12.23 -34.83 -6.55
C GLN A 447 10.91 -34.85 -5.75
N ASP A 448 10.74 -33.99 -4.77
CA ASP A 448 9.55 -33.90 -3.92
C ASP A 448 8.28 -33.46 -4.65
N LEU A 449 8.37 -32.99 -5.91
CA LEU A 449 7.23 -32.65 -6.77
C LEU A 449 6.66 -33.86 -7.54
N ILE A 450 7.23 -35.06 -7.37
CA ILE A 450 6.82 -36.30 -8.04
C ILE A 450 5.39 -36.73 -7.61
N GLU A 451 4.72 -37.53 -8.43
CA GLU A 451 3.42 -38.13 -8.12
C GLU A 451 3.52 -39.12 -6.95
N ILE A 452 2.39 -39.57 -6.42
CA ILE A 452 2.34 -40.67 -5.45
C ILE A 452 3.04 -41.93 -6.00
N ASP A 453 3.90 -42.56 -5.22
CA ASP A 453 4.34 -43.90 -5.53
C ASP A 453 3.18 -44.87 -5.28
N GLY A 454 2.61 -45.38 -6.34
CA GLY A 454 1.52 -46.35 -6.26
C GLY A 454 1.98 -47.76 -5.89
N GLY A 455 3.28 -48.02 -5.74
CA GLY A 455 3.78 -49.38 -5.50
C GLY A 455 3.23 -50.37 -6.53
N ASP A 456 2.50 -51.39 -6.08
CA ASP A 456 1.89 -52.41 -6.95
C ASP A 456 0.72 -51.88 -7.81
N TYR A 457 0.25 -50.66 -7.56
CA TYR A 457 -0.73 -49.96 -8.43
C TYR A 457 -0.08 -49.40 -9.69
N ASN A 458 1.21 -49.07 -9.65
CA ASN A 458 1.93 -48.48 -10.76
C ASN A 458 1.79 -49.34 -12.03
N GLY A 459 1.28 -48.73 -13.11
CA GLY A 459 1.10 -49.40 -14.39
C GLY A 459 -0.13 -50.32 -14.47
N THR A 460 -0.97 -50.40 -13.43
CA THR A 460 -2.21 -51.20 -13.43
C THR A 460 -3.38 -50.39 -14.00
N LEU A 461 -4.25 -51.08 -14.78
CA LEU A 461 -5.50 -50.45 -15.24
C LEU A 461 -6.42 -50.12 -14.04
N TRP A 462 -7.09 -48.97 -14.10
CA TRP A 462 -8.05 -48.56 -13.06
C TRP A 462 -9.17 -49.60 -12.83
N ASP A 463 -9.61 -50.26 -13.90
CA ASP A 463 -10.66 -51.29 -13.81
C ASP A 463 -10.18 -52.62 -13.15
N ASP A 464 -8.88 -52.87 -13.12
CA ASP A 464 -8.30 -54.04 -12.46
C ASP A 464 -8.05 -53.82 -10.96
N LEU A 465 -7.93 -52.56 -10.50
CA LEU A 465 -7.63 -52.24 -9.10
C LEU A 465 -8.67 -52.79 -8.10
N PRO A 466 -9.98 -52.65 -8.35
CA PRO A 466 -11.01 -53.20 -7.43
C PRO A 466 -10.92 -54.71 -7.28
N VAL A 467 -10.43 -55.40 -8.32
CA VAL A 467 -10.28 -56.88 -8.32
C VAL A 467 -8.98 -57.32 -7.62
N ARG A 468 -7.90 -56.62 -7.89
CA ARG A 468 -6.57 -56.96 -7.36
C ARG A 468 -6.36 -56.49 -5.93
N PHE A 469 -6.93 -55.32 -5.57
CA PHE A 469 -6.70 -54.64 -4.30
C PHE A 469 -8.01 -54.03 -3.75
N PRO A 470 -9.03 -54.84 -3.41
CA PRO A 470 -10.38 -54.35 -3.09
C PRO A 470 -10.41 -53.38 -1.90
N GLU A 471 -9.69 -53.68 -0.82
CA GLU A 471 -9.68 -52.85 0.39
C GLU A 471 -9.00 -51.48 0.16
N GLN A 472 -7.85 -51.49 -0.50
CA GLN A 472 -7.10 -50.25 -0.80
C GLN A 472 -7.85 -49.41 -1.82
N ASN A 473 -8.52 -50.03 -2.81
CA ASN A 473 -9.34 -49.33 -3.78
C ASN A 473 -10.57 -48.65 -3.12
N GLU A 474 -11.21 -49.34 -2.15
CA GLU A 474 -12.30 -48.71 -1.37
C GLU A 474 -11.78 -47.50 -0.57
N ARG A 475 -10.60 -47.62 0.07
CA ARG A 475 -9.98 -46.49 0.80
C ARG A 475 -9.65 -45.33 -0.12
N TRP A 476 -9.14 -45.57 -1.31
CA TRP A 476 -8.83 -44.52 -2.29
C TRP A 476 -10.05 -43.58 -2.54
N TYR A 477 -11.24 -44.14 -2.61
CA TYR A 477 -12.46 -43.37 -2.91
C TYR A 477 -13.19 -42.86 -1.66
N ARG A 478 -13.20 -43.63 -0.55
CA ARG A 478 -14.01 -43.30 0.63
C ARG A 478 -13.22 -42.65 1.76
N ASP A 479 -11.96 -42.97 1.88
CA ASP A 479 -11.08 -42.53 2.96
C ASP A 479 -9.65 -42.27 2.44
N PRO A 480 -9.48 -41.38 1.45
CA PRO A 480 -8.20 -41.17 0.80
C PRO A 480 -7.12 -40.64 1.78
N ALA A 481 -7.50 -39.99 2.87
CA ALA A 481 -6.55 -39.53 3.89
C ALA A 481 -5.76 -40.71 4.53
N ASN A 482 -6.39 -41.86 4.64
CA ASN A 482 -5.81 -43.10 5.19
C ASN A 482 -5.44 -44.14 4.11
N PHE A 483 -5.40 -43.73 2.84
CA PHE A 483 -4.93 -44.58 1.76
C PHE A 483 -3.44 -44.85 1.88
N GLU A 484 -3.09 -46.13 1.65
CA GLU A 484 -1.72 -46.60 1.56
C GLU A 484 -1.61 -47.53 0.33
N ALA A 485 -0.71 -47.17 -0.58
CA ALA A 485 -0.44 -48.01 -1.75
C ALA A 485 0.36 -49.27 -1.34
N PRO A 486 -0.04 -50.46 -1.79
CA PRO A 486 0.74 -51.67 -1.50
C PRO A 486 2.17 -51.51 -2.00
N HIS A 487 3.15 -51.60 -1.11
CA HIS A 487 4.58 -51.38 -1.36
C HIS A 487 4.92 -49.98 -1.92
N GLY A 488 4.04 -48.99 -1.71
CA GLY A 488 4.22 -47.62 -2.15
C GLY A 488 4.08 -46.61 -1.03
N GLU A 489 3.67 -45.38 -1.37
CA GLU A 489 3.47 -44.30 -0.41
C GLU A 489 2.10 -44.35 0.27
N THR A 490 2.03 -43.86 1.51
CA THR A 490 0.78 -43.42 2.12
C THR A 490 0.40 -42.03 1.63
N MET A 491 -0.89 -41.71 1.65
CA MET A 491 -1.34 -40.36 1.26
C MET A 491 -0.76 -39.26 2.17
N ARG A 492 -0.51 -39.56 3.47
CA ARG A 492 0.13 -38.64 4.40
C ARG A 492 1.58 -38.33 4.02
N GLN A 493 2.31 -39.31 3.51
CA GLN A 493 3.67 -39.10 2.99
C GLN A 493 3.64 -38.15 1.79
N VAL A 494 2.69 -38.32 0.87
CA VAL A 494 2.51 -37.40 -0.28
C VAL A 494 2.17 -36.00 0.19
N TYR A 495 1.23 -35.85 1.15
CA TYR A 495 0.78 -34.60 1.71
C TYR A 495 1.93 -33.79 2.34
N ASP A 496 2.82 -34.45 3.05
CA ASP A 496 3.97 -33.80 3.69
C ASP A 496 5.12 -33.56 2.70
N ARG A 497 5.36 -34.49 1.78
CA ARG A 497 6.42 -34.39 0.77
C ARG A 497 6.17 -33.23 -0.19
N ILE A 498 4.95 -33.12 -0.74
CA ILE A 498 4.65 -32.05 -1.71
C ILE A 498 4.77 -30.68 -1.06
N TRP A 499 4.39 -30.55 0.22
CA TRP A 499 4.56 -29.30 0.95
C TRP A 499 6.03 -28.92 1.10
N ARG A 500 6.89 -29.86 1.52
CA ARG A 500 8.34 -29.63 1.58
C ARG A 500 8.91 -29.26 0.22
N GLY A 501 8.50 -29.95 -0.83
CA GLY A 501 8.96 -29.69 -2.20
C GLY A 501 8.62 -28.29 -2.68
N ILE A 502 7.39 -27.86 -2.46
CA ILE A 502 6.96 -26.49 -2.81
C ILE A 502 7.69 -25.44 -1.97
N LEU A 503 7.87 -25.67 -0.65
CA LEU A 503 8.65 -24.74 0.17
C LEU A 503 10.11 -24.65 -0.28
N SER A 504 10.75 -25.77 -0.65
CA SER A 504 12.11 -25.74 -1.20
C SER A 504 12.18 -24.89 -2.47
N VAL A 505 11.25 -25.08 -3.41
CA VAL A 505 11.16 -24.25 -4.63
C VAL A 505 10.96 -22.77 -4.28
N VAL A 506 10.07 -22.45 -3.35
CA VAL A 506 9.79 -21.09 -2.91
C VAL A 506 11.03 -20.45 -2.26
N HIS A 507 11.76 -21.20 -1.43
CA HIS A 507 12.96 -20.69 -0.75
C HIS A 507 14.09 -20.40 -1.73
N ASP A 508 14.30 -21.26 -2.72
CA ASP A 508 15.35 -21.08 -3.74
C ASP A 508 15.04 -19.90 -4.69
N HIS A 509 13.74 -19.53 -4.81
CA HIS A 509 13.27 -18.54 -5.78
C HIS A 509 12.46 -17.38 -5.13
N ARG A 510 12.80 -16.95 -3.93
CA ARG A 510 12.06 -15.91 -3.21
C ARG A 510 11.92 -14.62 -4.03
N GLY A 511 10.69 -14.10 -4.07
CA GLY A 511 10.35 -12.87 -4.78
C GLY A 511 10.15 -13.03 -6.29
N GLN A 512 10.22 -14.25 -6.80
CA GLN A 512 10.09 -14.57 -8.22
C GLN A 512 8.69 -15.09 -8.57
N THR A 513 8.38 -15.10 -9.87
CA THR A 513 7.24 -15.80 -10.45
C THR A 513 7.75 -17.11 -11.06
N ILE A 514 7.34 -18.23 -10.49
CA ILE A 514 7.85 -19.58 -10.79
C ILE A 514 6.73 -20.36 -11.48
N CYS A 515 7.02 -20.97 -12.61
CA CYS A 515 6.16 -22.00 -13.17
C CYS A 515 6.60 -23.37 -12.64
N VAL A 516 5.70 -24.09 -11.99
CA VAL A 516 5.94 -25.41 -11.39
C VAL A 516 5.02 -26.42 -12.02
N VAL A 517 5.58 -27.52 -12.58
CA VAL A 517 4.79 -28.61 -13.16
C VAL A 517 4.87 -29.83 -12.28
N SER A 518 3.71 -30.34 -11.85
CA SER A 518 3.56 -31.51 -11.00
C SER A 518 2.37 -32.38 -11.43
N HIS A 519 1.76 -33.14 -10.53
CA HIS A 519 0.82 -34.22 -10.83
C HIS A 519 -0.50 -34.08 -10.08
N GLY A 520 -1.48 -34.90 -10.47
CA GLY A 520 -2.85 -34.79 -10.00
C GLY A 520 -2.99 -35.01 -8.49
N CYS A 521 -2.50 -36.13 -7.97
CA CYS A 521 -2.62 -36.45 -6.55
C CYS A 521 -1.72 -35.53 -5.70
N ALA A 522 -0.50 -35.25 -6.13
CA ALA A 522 0.43 -34.35 -5.44
C ALA A 522 -0.17 -32.94 -5.31
N ILE A 523 -0.69 -32.34 -6.41
CA ILE A 523 -1.33 -31.02 -6.41
C ILE A 523 -2.58 -31.02 -5.50
N ARG A 524 -3.43 -32.05 -5.57
CA ARG A 524 -4.63 -32.16 -4.74
C ARG A 524 -4.30 -32.15 -3.24
N ASN A 525 -3.24 -32.85 -2.82
CA ASN A 525 -2.76 -32.84 -1.44
C ASN A 525 -2.26 -31.46 -1.00
N LEU A 526 -1.53 -30.75 -1.86
CA LEU A 526 -1.09 -29.38 -1.59
C LEU A 526 -2.28 -28.43 -1.46
N ILE A 527 -3.25 -28.50 -2.38
CA ILE A 527 -4.46 -27.65 -2.33
C ILE A 527 -5.29 -27.96 -1.07
N CYS A 528 -5.41 -29.25 -0.69
CA CYS A 528 -6.06 -29.66 0.56
C CYS A 528 -5.41 -28.98 1.77
N ARG A 529 -4.09 -29.01 1.85
CA ARG A 529 -3.33 -28.33 2.93
C ARG A 529 -3.64 -26.84 2.99
N LEU A 530 -3.66 -26.18 1.83
CA LEU A 530 -3.87 -24.72 1.77
C LEU A 530 -5.32 -24.30 2.05
N LEU A 531 -6.30 -25.13 1.69
CA LEU A 531 -7.72 -24.83 1.93
C LEU A 531 -8.14 -25.14 3.38
N TYR A 532 -7.68 -26.25 3.92
CA TYR A 532 -8.27 -26.83 5.14
C TYR A 532 -7.25 -27.05 6.28
N GLY A 533 -5.95 -27.03 6.00
CA GLY A 533 -4.91 -27.29 7.00
C GLY A 533 -4.81 -28.75 7.46
N SER A 534 -5.73 -29.64 7.05
CA SER A 534 -5.78 -31.06 7.40
C SER A 534 -6.05 -31.93 6.18
N ILE A 535 -5.33 -33.07 6.09
CA ILE A 535 -5.54 -34.08 5.05
C ILE A 535 -6.94 -34.74 5.13
N ASP A 536 -7.60 -34.66 6.27
CA ASP A 536 -8.91 -35.31 6.49
C ASP A 536 -10.01 -34.75 5.55
N HIS A 537 -9.78 -33.56 4.98
CA HIS A 537 -10.63 -32.92 3.97
C HIS A 537 -10.24 -33.26 2.51
N LEU A 538 -9.40 -34.27 2.29
CA LEU A 538 -8.96 -34.59 0.93
C LEU A 538 -10.12 -34.97 0.00
N ASN A 539 -11.19 -35.59 0.51
CA ASN A 539 -12.39 -35.89 -0.27
C ASN A 539 -13.14 -34.64 -0.76
N GLU A 540 -13.07 -33.56 -0.01
CA GLU A 540 -13.70 -32.27 -0.34
C GLU A 540 -12.87 -31.44 -1.32
N THR A 541 -11.60 -31.82 -1.51
CA THR A 541 -10.66 -31.09 -2.35
C THR A 541 -10.86 -31.44 -3.82
N PRO A 542 -11.06 -30.45 -4.72
CA PRO A 542 -11.26 -30.71 -6.14
C PRO A 542 -9.99 -31.22 -6.81
N TRP A 543 -10.18 -31.95 -7.91
CA TRP A 543 -9.09 -32.31 -8.82
C TRP A 543 -8.80 -31.16 -9.79
N SER A 544 -7.54 -30.97 -10.15
CA SER A 544 -7.15 -30.10 -11.26
C SER A 544 -7.21 -30.86 -12.58
N ASP A 545 -7.66 -30.20 -13.66
CA ASP A 545 -7.60 -30.78 -15.01
C ASP A 545 -6.14 -30.94 -15.47
N ASN A 546 -5.89 -31.78 -16.46
CA ASN A 546 -4.60 -31.79 -17.12
C ASN A 546 -4.33 -30.41 -17.74
N THR A 547 -3.16 -29.87 -17.57
CA THR A 547 -2.79 -28.47 -17.85
C THR A 547 -3.57 -27.40 -17.07
N GLY A 548 -4.41 -27.77 -16.11
CA GLY A 548 -5.09 -26.84 -15.22
C GLY A 548 -4.08 -26.00 -14.42
N ILE A 549 -4.32 -24.71 -14.37
CA ILE A 549 -3.44 -23.73 -13.76
C ILE A 549 -3.95 -23.37 -12.37
N ASN A 550 -3.11 -23.52 -11.36
CA ASN A 550 -3.34 -22.99 -10.03
C ASN A 550 -2.31 -21.88 -9.76
N VAL A 551 -2.72 -20.81 -9.11
CA VAL A 551 -1.81 -19.72 -8.75
C VAL A 551 -1.79 -19.58 -7.24
N LEU A 552 -0.60 -19.72 -6.67
CA LEU A 552 -0.34 -19.58 -5.25
C LEU A 552 0.59 -18.39 -5.01
N GLU A 553 0.41 -17.68 -3.92
CA GLU A 553 1.33 -16.66 -3.45
C GLU A 553 1.86 -17.03 -2.08
N PHE A 554 3.16 -16.94 -1.90
CA PHE A 554 3.88 -17.20 -0.66
C PHE A 554 4.52 -15.90 -0.16
N THR A 555 4.45 -15.68 1.13
CA THR A 555 5.19 -14.62 1.83
C THR A 555 6.57 -15.14 2.28
N ASP A 556 7.45 -14.24 2.73
CA ASP A 556 8.78 -14.63 3.20
C ASP A 556 8.76 -15.47 4.49
N ASP A 557 7.67 -15.44 5.25
CA ASP A 557 7.42 -16.27 6.44
C ASP A 557 6.61 -17.55 6.13
N ASP A 558 6.64 -18.00 4.86
CA ASP A 558 6.04 -19.22 4.36
C ASP A 558 4.50 -19.31 4.48
N GLN A 559 3.81 -18.17 4.75
CA GLN A 559 2.36 -18.16 4.63
C GLN A 559 1.97 -18.21 3.15
N ALA A 560 0.97 -19.02 2.84
CA ALA A 560 0.53 -19.22 1.47
C ALA A 560 -0.96 -18.93 1.30
N ARG A 561 -1.33 -18.37 0.15
CA ARG A 561 -2.74 -18.23 -0.26
C ARG A 561 -2.95 -18.72 -1.68
N ILE A 562 -4.14 -19.22 -1.94
CA ILE A 562 -4.59 -19.57 -3.28
C ILE A 562 -5.16 -18.30 -3.94
N VAL A 563 -4.63 -17.93 -5.10
CA VAL A 563 -5.12 -16.79 -5.90
C VAL A 563 -6.06 -17.27 -7.00
N LEU A 564 -5.75 -18.43 -7.60
CA LEU A 564 -6.52 -19.04 -8.67
C LEU A 564 -6.47 -20.56 -8.51
N LEU A 565 -7.60 -21.22 -8.71
CA LEU A 565 -7.71 -22.67 -8.57
C LEU A 565 -8.25 -23.28 -9.87
N ASN A 566 -7.49 -24.22 -10.43
CA ASN A 566 -7.86 -25.02 -11.59
C ASN A 566 -8.41 -24.20 -12.78
N ASP A 567 -7.71 -23.13 -13.19
CA ASP A 567 -8.06 -22.43 -14.43
C ASP A 567 -7.71 -23.29 -15.65
N ALA A 568 -8.72 -23.84 -16.28
CA ALA A 568 -8.66 -24.64 -17.48
C ALA A 568 -9.33 -23.91 -18.69
N ALA A 569 -9.49 -22.58 -18.62
CA ALA A 569 -10.21 -21.79 -19.64
C ALA A 569 -9.55 -21.83 -21.04
N HIS A 570 -8.30 -22.28 -21.15
CA HIS A 570 -7.64 -22.53 -22.42
C HIS A 570 -8.04 -23.87 -23.09
N LEU A 571 -8.71 -24.76 -22.35
CA LEU A 571 -9.21 -26.05 -22.88
C LEU A 571 -10.63 -25.92 -23.42
N THR A 572 -10.94 -26.74 -24.42
CA THR A 572 -12.31 -26.98 -24.87
C THR A 572 -12.84 -28.29 -24.25
N PRO A 573 -14.18 -28.54 -24.28
CA PRO A 573 -14.71 -29.82 -23.80
C PRO A 573 -14.06 -31.05 -24.48
N GLU A 574 -13.61 -30.91 -25.73
CA GLU A 574 -12.97 -31.99 -26.49
C GLU A 574 -11.51 -32.20 -26.09
N THR A 575 -10.85 -31.18 -25.50
CA THR A 575 -9.45 -31.28 -25.05
C THR A 575 -9.31 -31.50 -23.55
N SER A 576 -10.30 -31.12 -22.73
CA SER A 576 -10.31 -31.34 -21.29
C SER A 576 -10.37 -32.83 -20.94
N THR A 577 -9.45 -33.30 -20.11
CA THR A 577 -9.44 -34.69 -19.63
C THR A 577 -10.56 -34.92 -18.61
N LEU A 578 -10.82 -33.97 -17.72
CA LEU A 578 -11.90 -34.07 -16.73
C LEU A 578 -13.29 -34.02 -17.38
N ALA A 579 -13.48 -33.34 -18.50
CA ALA A 579 -14.75 -33.33 -19.21
C ALA A 579 -15.07 -34.65 -19.89
N LYS A 580 -14.03 -35.38 -20.33
CA LYS A 580 -14.16 -36.65 -21.05
C LYS A 580 -14.27 -37.88 -20.13
N GLN A 581 -13.76 -37.80 -18.93
CA GLN A 581 -13.65 -38.91 -17.96
C GLN A 581 -14.50 -38.61 -16.72
N ASP A 582 -15.18 -39.60 -16.17
CA ASP A 582 -16.05 -39.44 -14.99
C ASP A 582 -15.56 -40.21 -13.76
N TRP A 583 -14.34 -40.79 -13.78
CA TRP A 583 -13.74 -41.50 -12.65
C TRP A 583 -13.58 -40.60 -11.39
N TRP A 584 -13.47 -39.30 -11.58
CA TRP A 584 -13.34 -38.33 -10.50
C TRP A 584 -14.70 -37.90 -9.86
N ARG A 585 -15.81 -38.31 -10.46
CA ARG A 585 -17.18 -38.05 -9.96
C ARG A 585 -17.72 -39.20 -9.09
N LYS A 586 -17.03 -40.35 -9.09
CA LYS A 586 -17.38 -41.52 -8.31
C LYS A 586 -16.81 -41.41 -6.90
#